data_ee34b24e570c74b8bc4406251c3f797b
#
_entry.id   ee34b24e570c74b8bc4406251c3f797b
#
_cell.length_a   1.000
_cell.length_b   1.000
_cell.length_c   1.000
_cell.angle_alpha   90.00
_cell.angle_beta   90.00
_cell.angle_gamma   90.00
#
_symmetry.space_group_name_H-M   'P 1'
#
loop_
_entity.id
_entity.type
_entity.pdbx_description
1 polymer ?
#
loop_
_entity_poly.entity_id
_entity_poly.type
_entity_poly.pdbx_seq_one_letter_code
_entity_poly.pdbx_strand_id
1 'polypeptide(L)'
;MHYTIEQPKVSDALQLAKLHNQSWIETYPNEEFGISQEYIEDRVSHRLSAEGIKYRETAIKSSSEHSTYFLRIARDERGSIVGFVDGNLKDDGYWLDGLYTLKSTYGTGLGTLLWEAYLPWTHNKDITLTVAAYNQRAIAFYKKLGFTKVTGSEGTFADTPMPIINMIRRAS
;
A
#
# COMPACT_ATOMS: atom_id res chain seq x y z
N MET A 1 1.89 -19.65 9.87
CA MET A 1 0.78 -18.68 9.77
C MET A 1 0.15 -18.84 8.40
N HIS A 2 -1.13 -19.03 8.37
CA HIS A 2 -1.90 -19.12 7.13
C HIS A 2 -2.63 -17.78 6.90
N TYR A 3 -2.59 -17.27 5.66
CA TYR A 3 -3.27 -16.03 5.28
C TYR A 3 -4.25 -16.32 4.15
N THR A 4 -5.42 -15.71 4.21
CA THR A 4 -6.39 -15.71 3.11
C THR A 4 -6.35 -14.36 2.41
N ILE A 5 -6.11 -14.35 1.08
CA ILE A 5 -6.17 -13.14 0.27
C ILE A 5 -7.53 -13.09 -0.41
N GLU A 6 -8.27 -12.00 -0.19
CA GLU A 6 -9.65 -11.90 -0.68
C GLU A 6 -10.05 -10.46 -1.06
N GLN A 7 -11.17 -10.35 -1.76
CA GLN A 7 -11.85 -9.08 -2.01
C GLN A 7 -12.44 -8.58 -0.69
N PRO A 8 -12.19 -7.32 -0.25
CA PRO A 8 -12.84 -6.78 0.93
C PRO A 8 -14.34 -6.59 0.73
N LYS A 9 -15.10 -6.70 1.82
CA LYS A 9 -16.51 -6.29 1.89
C LYS A 9 -16.61 -4.85 2.35
N VAL A 10 -17.71 -4.16 2.03
CA VAL A 10 -17.94 -2.77 2.48
C VAL A 10 -17.87 -2.66 4.02
N SER A 11 -18.34 -3.68 4.74
CA SER A 11 -18.23 -3.76 6.21
C SER A 11 -16.78 -3.80 6.75
N ASP A 12 -15.80 -4.05 5.90
CA ASP A 12 -14.38 -4.06 6.28
C ASP A 12 -13.74 -2.66 6.30
N ALA A 13 -14.45 -1.64 5.82
CA ALA A 13 -13.91 -0.29 5.63
C ALA A 13 -13.21 0.27 6.87
N LEU A 14 -13.84 0.16 8.04
CA LEU A 14 -13.27 0.63 9.31
C LEU A 14 -12.00 -0.15 9.68
N GLN A 15 -12.02 -1.49 9.57
CA GLN A 15 -10.87 -2.32 9.92
C GLN A 15 -9.70 -2.06 8.97
N LEU A 16 -9.98 -1.91 7.67
CA LEU A 16 -8.98 -1.58 6.66
C LEU A 16 -8.38 -0.18 6.87
N ALA A 17 -9.21 0.82 7.25
CA ALA A 17 -8.72 2.16 7.59
C ALA A 17 -7.80 2.14 8.83
N LYS A 18 -8.18 1.40 9.88
CA LYS A 18 -7.35 1.21 11.08
C LYS A 18 -6.01 0.56 10.75
N LEU A 19 -6.02 -0.51 9.96
CA LEU A 19 -4.79 -1.18 9.51
C LEU A 19 -3.90 -0.23 8.72
N HIS A 20 -4.47 0.55 7.80
CA HIS A 20 -3.70 1.50 7.00
C HIS A 20 -3.05 2.58 7.88
N ASN A 21 -3.78 3.13 8.86
CA ASN A 21 -3.21 4.07 9.82
C ASN A 21 -2.07 3.44 10.63
N GLN A 22 -2.30 2.24 11.20
CA GLN A 22 -1.29 1.52 11.96
C GLN A 22 -0.02 1.27 11.13
N SER A 23 -0.18 0.84 9.88
CA SER A 23 0.96 0.62 8.98
C SER A 23 1.77 1.89 8.72
N TRP A 24 1.12 3.06 8.64
CA TRP A 24 1.80 4.34 8.49
C TRP A 24 2.56 4.72 9.75
N ILE A 25 1.95 4.60 10.92
CA ILE A 25 2.57 4.87 12.23
C ILE A 25 3.77 3.97 12.47
N GLU A 26 3.72 2.71 12.05
CA GLU A 26 4.81 1.75 12.19
C GLU A 26 5.96 1.95 11.19
N THR A 27 5.72 2.65 10.07
CA THR A 27 6.64 2.66 8.93
C THR A 27 7.33 4.00 8.71
N TYR A 28 6.62 5.13 8.86
CA TYR A 28 7.08 6.42 8.35
C TYR A 28 7.69 7.41 9.35
N PRO A 29 7.58 7.27 10.68
CA PRO A 29 8.30 8.16 11.57
C PRO A 29 9.80 8.13 11.28
N ASN A 30 10.41 9.32 11.12
CA ASN A 30 11.83 9.49 10.85
C ASN A 30 12.27 10.89 11.30
N GLU A 31 13.02 10.95 12.38
CA GLU A 31 13.47 12.21 13.00
C GLU A 31 14.43 13.01 12.09
N GLU A 32 15.22 12.33 11.25
CA GLU A 32 16.14 12.97 10.30
C GLU A 32 15.39 13.92 9.34
N PHE A 33 14.15 13.56 8.98
CA PHE A 33 13.31 14.37 8.10
C PHE A 33 12.22 15.15 8.85
N GLY A 34 12.29 15.23 10.19
CA GLY A 34 11.30 15.94 11.01
C GLY A 34 9.92 15.27 11.01
N ILE A 35 9.85 13.98 10.73
CA ILE A 35 8.61 13.21 10.69
C ILE A 35 8.46 12.46 12.01
N SER A 36 7.82 13.10 13.00
CA SER A 36 7.53 12.45 14.28
C SER A 36 6.37 11.45 14.16
N GLN A 37 6.23 10.57 15.15
CA GLN A 37 5.07 9.69 15.23
C GLN A 37 3.77 10.51 15.33
N GLU A 38 3.74 11.54 16.16
CA GLU A 38 2.57 12.44 16.33
C GLU A 38 2.18 13.11 15.00
N TYR A 39 3.18 13.56 14.21
CA TYR A 39 2.95 14.09 12.87
C TYR A 39 2.23 13.08 11.97
N ILE A 40 2.64 11.80 12.00
CA ILE A 40 1.98 10.75 11.20
C ILE A 40 0.59 10.45 11.73
N GLU A 41 0.41 10.34 13.04
CA GLU A 41 -0.89 10.10 13.68
C GLU A 41 -1.92 11.17 13.31
N ASP A 42 -1.54 12.44 13.41
CA ASP A 42 -2.37 13.57 13.00
C ASP A 42 -2.75 13.48 11.51
N ARG A 43 -1.75 13.30 10.66
CA ARG A 43 -1.94 13.23 9.19
C ARG A 43 -2.90 12.12 8.75
N VAL A 44 -2.89 10.97 9.41
CA VAL A 44 -3.75 9.83 9.02
C VAL A 44 -5.08 9.79 9.77
N SER A 45 -5.27 10.64 10.77
CA SER A 45 -6.46 10.65 11.65
C SER A 45 -7.77 10.79 10.87
N HIS A 46 -7.79 11.62 9.82
CA HIS A 46 -8.95 11.86 8.97
C HIS A 46 -9.52 10.58 8.32
N ARG A 47 -8.70 9.55 8.13
CA ARG A 47 -9.14 8.26 7.56
C ARG A 47 -10.14 7.52 8.44
N LEU A 48 -10.19 7.84 9.74
CA LEU A 48 -11.13 7.27 10.71
C LEU A 48 -12.36 8.16 10.95
N SER A 49 -12.43 9.33 10.32
CA SER A 49 -13.65 10.15 10.32
C SER A 49 -14.77 9.46 9.53
N ALA A 50 -16.02 9.92 9.74
CA ALA A 50 -17.17 9.41 8.98
C ALA A 50 -16.96 9.55 7.45
N GLU A 51 -16.36 10.66 7.01
CA GLU A 51 -16.03 10.91 5.60
C GLU A 51 -14.93 9.98 5.09
N GLY A 52 -13.87 9.77 5.89
CA GLY A 52 -12.79 8.85 5.56
C GLY A 52 -13.25 7.40 5.43
N ILE A 53 -14.14 6.96 6.31
CA ILE A 53 -14.74 5.62 6.23
C ILE A 53 -15.64 5.51 4.99
N LYS A 54 -16.49 6.50 4.71
CA LYS A 54 -17.32 6.54 3.49
C LYS A 54 -16.48 6.52 2.22
N TYR A 55 -15.37 7.25 2.19
CA TYR A 55 -14.41 7.18 1.09
C TYR A 55 -13.87 5.76 0.90
N ARG A 56 -13.49 5.08 1.98
CA ARG A 56 -13.01 3.70 1.95
C ARG A 56 -14.08 2.71 1.48
N GLU A 57 -15.33 2.87 1.92
CA GLU A 57 -16.47 2.08 1.43
C GLU A 57 -16.65 2.22 -0.09
N THR A 58 -16.54 3.45 -0.59
CA THR A 58 -16.62 3.74 -2.04
C THR A 58 -15.47 3.07 -2.79
N ALA A 59 -14.23 3.15 -2.28
CA ALA A 59 -13.08 2.49 -2.88
C ALA A 59 -13.26 0.96 -2.94
N ILE A 60 -13.80 0.35 -1.87
CA ILE A 60 -14.11 -1.08 -1.85
C ILE A 60 -15.13 -1.46 -2.92
N LYS A 61 -16.21 -0.69 -3.07
CA LYS A 61 -17.21 -0.89 -4.14
C LYS A 61 -16.57 -0.76 -5.52
N SER A 62 -15.81 0.29 -5.75
CA SER A 62 -15.12 0.52 -7.02
C SER A 62 -14.19 -0.63 -7.40
N SER A 63 -13.51 -1.24 -6.43
CA SER A 63 -12.61 -2.37 -6.70
C SER A 63 -13.33 -3.65 -7.14
N SER A 64 -14.64 -3.76 -6.91
CA SER A 64 -15.47 -4.87 -7.40
C SER A 64 -16.21 -4.57 -8.71
N GLU A 65 -16.41 -3.28 -9.02
CA GLU A 65 -17.22 -2.83 -10.14
C GLU A 65 -16.38 -2.35 -11.34
N HIS A 66 -15.16 -1.89 -11.10
CA HIS A 66 -14.31 -1.28 -12.12
C HIS A 66 -12.99 -2.03 -12.30
N SER A 67 -12.64 -2.31 -13.55
CA SER A 67 -11.37 -2.97 -13.91
C SER A 67 -10.13 -2.08 -13.73
N THR A 68 -10.31 -0.77 -13.51
CA THR A 68 -9.22 0.21 -13.36
C THR A 68 -8.70 0.36 -11.93
N TYR A 69 -9.36 -0.22 -10.94
CA TYR A 69 -8.93 -0.21 -9.55
C TYR A 69 -8.91 -1.61 -8.97
N PHE A 70 -7.78 -1.97 -8.38
CA PHE A 70 -7.57 -3.26 -7.72
C PHE A 70 -7.43 -3.07 -6.22
N LEU A 71 -8.09 -3.93 -5.43
CA LEU A 71 -7.92 -3.98 -3.98
C LEU A 71 -8.10 -5.41 -3.48
N ARG A 72 -7.15 -5.89 -2.70
CA ARG A 72 -7.25 -7.16 -1.94
C ARG A 72 -6.75 -6.95 -0.54
N ILE A 73 -7.36 -7.67 0.39
CA ILE A 73 -6.95 -7.72 1.80
C ILE A 73 -6.40 -9.10 2.14
N ALA A 74 -5.57 -9.14 3.16
CA ALA A 74 -5.10 -10.38 3.77
C ALA A 74 -5.69 -10.53 5.17
N ARG A 75 -6.31 -11.69 5.45
CA ARG A 75 -6.77 -12.06 6.79
C ARG A 75 -5.87 -13.14 7.38
N ASP A 76 -5.64 -13.03 8.67
CA ASP A 76 -5.02 -14.08 9.47
C ASP A 76 -6.05 -15.18 9.85
N GLU A 77 -5.60 -16.23 10.54
CA GLU A 77 -6.42 -17.35 11.02
C GLU A 77 -7.55 -16.94 11.99
N ARG A 78 -7.48 -15.73 12.56
CA ARG A 78 -8.50 -15.16 13.45
C ARG A 78 -9.51 -14.29 12.69
N GLY A 79 -9.35 -14.15 11.37
CA GLY A 79 -10.19 -13.31 10.53
C GLY A 79 -9.85 -11.81 10.58
N SER A 80 -8.76 -11.42 11.25
CA SER A 80 -8.32 -10.02 11.31
C SER A 80 -7.62 -9.62 10.01
N ILE A 81 -7.88 -8.40 9.53
CA ILE A 81 -7.15 -7.85 8.39
C ILE A 81 -5.74 -7.45 8.86
N VAL A 82 -4.72 -8.04 8.26
CA VAL A 82 -3.31 -7.86 8.63
C VAL A 82 -2.45 -7.29 7.50
N GLY A 83 -3.03 -7.09 6.32
CA GLY A 83 -2.38 -6.45 5.18
C GLY A 83 -3.37 -6.17 4.07
N PHE A 84 -2.97 -5.34 3.11
CA PHE A 84 -3.69 -5.11 1.87
C PHE A 84 -2.73 -4.71 0.75
N VAL A 85 -3.22 -4.83 -0.48
CA VAL A 85 -2.60 -4.34 -1.69
C VAL A 85 -3.65 -3.63 -2.54
N ASP A 86 -3.32 -2.44 -3.03
CA ASP A 86 -4.17 -1.71 -3.97
C ASP A 86 -3.36 -1.06 -5.09
N GLY A 87 -4.03 -0.76 -6.18
CA GLY A 87 -3.44 -0.10 -7.32
C GLY A 87 -4.46 0.39 -8.33
N ASN A 88 -4.02 1.28 -9.18
CA ASN A 88 -4.82 1.91 -10.22
C ASN A 88 -4.20 1.71 -11.60
N LEU A 89 -5.06 1.56 -12.61
CA LEU A 89 -4.70 1.75 -14.01
C LEU A 89 -4.91 3.22 -14.35
N LYS A 90 -3.82 3.92 -14.67
CA LYS A 90 -3.79 5.32 -15.10
C LYS A 90 -3.42 5.41 -16.58
N ASP A 91 -3.44 6.60 -17.15
CA ASP A 91 -3.10 6.83 -18.57
C ASP A 91 -1.67 6.39 -18.92
N ASP A 92 -0.74 6.47 -17.94
CA ASP A 92 0.67 6.08 -18.06
C ASP A 92 0.98 4.65 -17.63
N GLY A 93 -0.05 3.84 -17.29
CA GLY A 93 0.10 2.42 -16.96
C GLY A 93 -0.39 2.03 -15.57
N TYR A 94 0.03 0.85 -15.12
CA TYR A 94 -0.37 0.32 -13.82
C TYR A 94 0.45 0.95 -12.69
N TRP A 95 -0.24 1.34 -11.63
CA TRP A 95 0.35 1.87 -10.42
C TRP A 95 0.05 0.98 -9.23
N LEU A 96 1.07 0.55 -8.52
CA LEU A 96 0.94 -0.05 -7.20
C LEU A 96 0.91 1.09 -6.17
N ASP A 97 -0.30 1.47 -5.74
CA ASP A 97 -0.49 2.62 -4.84
C ASP A 97 -0.20 2.26 -3.38
N GLY A 98 -0.47 1.01 -3.00
CA GLY A 98 -0.20 0.53 -1.65
C GLY A 98 0.04 -0.98 -1.58
N LEU A 99 1.03 -1.37 -0.78
CA LEU A 99 1.23 -2.73 -0.30
C LEU A 99 1.67 -2.62 1.16
N TYR A 100 0.72 -2.79 2.05
CA TYR A 100 0.90 -2.60 3.48
C TYR A 100 0.64 -3.87 4.25
N THR A 101 1.49 -4.13 5.23
CA THR A 101 1.33 -5.23 6.19
C THR A 101 1.68 -4.73 7.57
N LEU A 102 1.05 -5.27 8.62
CA LEU A 102 1.43 -4.95 9.98
C LEU A 102 2.85 -5.44 10.28
N LYS A 103 3.58 -4.70 11.11
CA LYS A 103 4.95 -5.04 11.51
C LYS A 103 5.06 -6.45 12.10
N SER A 104 4.02 -6.89 12.82
CA SER A 104 3.93 -8.25 13.38
C SER A 104 3.95 -9.37 12.34
N THR A 105 3.67 -9.07 11.07
CA THR A 105 3.68 -10.04 9.97
C THR A 105 4.95 -10.01 9.11
N TYR A 106 5.93 -9.19 9.48
CA TYR A 106 7.19 -9.11 8.72
C TYR A 106 7.94 -10.44 8.73
N GLY A 107 8.53 -10.80 7.60
CA GLY A 107 9.26 -12.07 7.45
C GLY A 107 8.38 -13.30 7.25
N THR A 108 7.06 -13.20 7.29
CA THR A 108 6.14 -14.35 7.13
C THR A 108 5.78 -14.67 5.67
N GLY A 109 6.26 -13.88 4.71
CA GLY A 109 5.89 -14.04 3.29
C GLY A 109 4.61 -13.31 2.88
N LEU A 110 3.89 -12.65 3.80
CA LEU A 110 2.62 -11.98 3.50
C LEU A 110 2.72 -10.95 2.37
N GLY A 111 3.79 -10.15 2.34
CA GLY A 111 4.01 -9.18 1.26
C GLY A 111 4.10 -9.84 -0.12
N THR A 112 4.73 -11.01 -0.20
CA THR A 112 4.82 -11.80 -1.44
C THR A 112 3.45 -12.33 -1.87
N LEU A 113 2.64 -12.85 -0.95
CA LEU A 113 1.28 -13.31 -1.25
C LEU A 113 0.39 -12.18 -1.78
N LEU A 114 0.47 -10.98 -1.18
CA LEU A 114 -0.27 -9.81 -1.66
C LEU A 114 0.20 -9.38 -3.06
N TRP A 115 1.51 -9.40 -3.31
CA TRP A 115 2.06 -9.12 -4.62
C TRP A 115 1.61 -10.15 -5.67
N GLU A 116 1.64 -11.43 -5.35
CA GLU A 116 1.18 -12.51 -6.24
C GLU A 116 -0.30 -12.39 -6.59
N ALA A 117 -1.12 -11.86 -5.67
CA ALA A 117 -2.52 -11.57 -5.95
C ALA A 117 -2.71 -10.35 -6.86
N TYR A 118 -1.81 -9.35 -6.77
CA TYR A 118 -1.86 -8.13 -7.57
C TYR A 118 -1.35 -8.30 -9.00
N LEU A 119 -0.24 -9.04 -9.18
CA LEU A 119 0.49 -9.13 -10.44
C LEU A 119 -0.37 -9.56 -11.65
N PRO A 120 -1.26 -10.58 -11.56
CA PRO A 120 -2.08 -11.01 -12.68
C PRO A 120 -3.00 -9.90 -13.22
N TRP A 121 -3.47 -9.00 -12.35
CA TRP A 121 -4.33 -7.88 -12.74
C TRP A 121 -3.62 -6.89 -13.68
N THR A 122 -2.31 -6.80 -13.63
CA THR A 122 -1.53 -5.89 -14.48
C THR A 122 -1.28 -6.41 -15.90
N HIS A 123 -1.75 -7.62 -16.22
CA HIS A 123 -1.57 -8.25 -17.54
C HIS A 123 -0.12 -8.21 -18.04
N ASN A 124 0.82 -8.36 -17.13
CA ASN A 124 2.28 -8.30 -17.40
C ASN A 124 2.73 -7.00 -18.09
N LYS A 125 2.08 -5.88 -17.77
CA LYS A 125 2.49 -4.54 -18.23
C LYS A 125 3.45 -3.89 -17.23
N ASP A 126 4.01 -2.76 -17.62
CA ASP A 126 4.83 -1.93 -16.74
C ASP A 126 4.04 -1.52 -15.50
N ILE A 127 4.70 -1.58 -14.35
CA ILE A 127 4.12 -1.22 -13.04
C ILE A 127 5.02 -0.17 -12.40
N THR A 128 4.44 0.95 -12.02
CA THR A 128 5.13 2.02 -11.29
C THR A 128 4.67 2.05 -9.83
N LEU A 129 5.53 2.43 -8.94
CA LEU A 129 5.20 2.71 -7.54
C LEU A 129 6.01 3.90 -7.02
N THR A 130 5.51 4.51 -5.94
CA THR A 130 6.23 5.52 -5.15
C THR A 130 6.57 4.92 -3.79
N VAL A 131 7.79 5.14 -3.33
CA VAL A 131 8.26 4.64 -2.02
C VAL A 131 9.06 5.72 -1.29
N ALA A 132 8.91 5.79 0.04
CA ALA A 132 9.75 6.67 0.86
C ALA A 132 11.23 6.30 0.67
N ALA A 133 12.07 7.29 0.33
CA ALA A 133 13.47 7.09 -0.04
C ALA A 133 14.32 6.44 1.08
N TYR A 134 13.90 6.63 2.33
CA TYR A 134 14.54 6.03 3.50
C TYR A 134 13.98 4.64 3.88
N ASN A 135 12.88 4.18 3.26
CA ASN A 135 12.30 2.85 3.56
C ASN A 135 13.09 1.73 2.85
N GLN A 136 14.29 1.47 3.36
CA GLN A 136 15.21 0.49 2.75
C GLN A 136 14.62 -0.92 2.69
N ARG A 137 13.75 -1.28 3.67
CA ARG A 137 13.07 -2.58 3.68
C ARG A 137 12.12 -2.73 2.48
N ALA A 138 11.29 -1.72 2.23
CA ALA A 138 10.38 -1.74 1.08
C ALA A 138 11.15 -1.69 -0.24
N ILE A 139 12.17 -0.84 -0.34
CA ILE A 139 13.03 -0.75 -1.55
C ILE A 139 13.68 -2.10 -1.84
N ALA A 140 14.22 -2.79 -0.82
CA ALA A 140 14.82 -4.12 -0.99
C ALA A 140 13.78 -5.16 -1.41
N PHE A 141 12.56 -5.10 -0.87
CA PHE A 141 11.46 -5.97 -1.26
C PHE A 141 11.09 -5.74 -2.74
N TYR A 142 10.89 -4.51 -3.16
CA TYR A 142 10.55 -4.21 -4.55
C TYR A 142 11.67 -4.55 -5.54
N LYS A 143 12.93 -4.37 -5.15
CA LYS A 143 14.08 -4.84 -5.97
C LYS A 143 14.03 -6.35 -6.22
N LYS A 144 13.70 -7.16 -5.22
CA LYS A 144 13.53 -8.62 -5.37
C LYS A 144 12.38 -8.98 -6.33
N LEU A 145 11.37 -8.12 -6.46
CA LEU A 145 10.26 -8.28 -7.39
C LEU A 145 10.57 -7.74 -8.81
N GLY A 146 11.79 -7.27 -9.06
CA GLY A 146 12.23 -6.78 -10.37
C GLY A 146 12.01 -5.29 -10.60
N PHE A 147 11.69 -4.51 -9.56
CA PHE A 147 11.61 -3.05 -9.68
C PHE A 147 13.00 -2.41 -9.65
N THR A 148 13.17 -1.39 -10.47
CA THR A 148 14.35 -0.52 -10.50
C THR A 148 13.97 0.92 -10.23
N LYS A 149 14.87 1.71 -9.64
CA LYS A 149 14.65 3.15 -9.41
C LYS A 149 14.54 3.89 -10.74
N VAL A 150 13.58 4.78 -10.85
CA VAL A 150 13.47 5.73 -11.96
C VAL A 150 14.40 6.90 -11.68
N THR A 151 15.34 7.15 -12.59
CA THR A 151 16.29 8.26 -12.48
C THR A 151 15.57 9.60 -12.56
N GLY A 152 15.90 10.55 -11.66
CA GLY A 152 15.28 11.87 -11.62
C GLY A 152 13.85 11.90 -11.06
N SER A 153 13.44 10.83 -10.36
CA SER A 153 12.12 10.73 -9.74
C SER A 153 12.09 11.17 -8.28
N GLU A 154 13.19 11.70 -7.78
CA GLU A 154 13.31 12.19 -6.41
C GLU A 154 12.36 13.37 -6.19
N GLY A 155 11.67 13.37 -5.06
CA GLY A 155 10.74 14.42 -4.69
C GLY A 155 10.30 14.28 -3.24
N THR A 156 9.20 14.93 -2.90
CA THR A 156 8.54 14.80 -1.60
C THR A 156 7.11 14.28 -1.77
N PHE A 157 6.62 13.52 -0.81
CA PHE A 157 5.28 12.98 -0.85
C PHE A 157 4.25 14.06 -0.48
N ALA A 158 3.43 14.48 -1.47
CA ALA A 158 2.41 15.51 -1.30
C ALA A 158 2.95 16.72 -0.49
N ASP A 159 2.22 17.17 0.54
CA ASP A 159 2.59 18.30 1.41
C ASP A 159 3.39 17.84 2.64
N THR A 160 4.21 16.81 2.52
CA THR A 160 5.03 16.29 3.61
C THR A 160 6.52 16.50 3.38
N PRO A 161 7.36 16.52 4.43
CA PRO A 161 8.81 16.51 4.27
C PRO A 161 9.36 15.12 3.88
N MET A 162 8.51 14.11 3.65
CA MET A 162 8.89 12.74 3.34
C MET A 162 9.54 12.64 1.95
N PRO A 163 10.85 12.37 1.84
CA PRO A 163 11.48 12.17 0.55
C PRO A 163 11.00 10.84 -0.08
N ILE A 164 10.72 10.89 -1.37
CA ILE A 164 10.26 9.74 -2.15
C ILE A 164 11.11 9.51 -3.39
N ILE A 165 11.03 8.28 -3.89
CA ILE A 165 11.48 7.89 -5.21
C ILE A 165 10.39 7.08 -5.90
N ASN A 166 10.37 7.11 -7.22
CA ASN A 166 9.59 6.16 -8.00
C ASN A 166 10.44 4.95 -8.37
N MET A 167 9.80 3.79 -8.40
CA MET A 167 10.38 2.57 -8.94
C MET A 167 9.47 2.00 -10.02
N ILE A 168 10.06 1.34 -11.01
CA ILE A 168 9.35 0.74 -12.12
C ILE A 168 9.77 -0.73 -12.32
N ARG A 169 8.79 -1.59 -12.54
CA ARG A 169 8.97 -2.94 -13.04
C ARG A 169 8.50 -2.98 -14.49
N ARG A 170 9.40 -3.30 -15.41
CA ARG A 170 9.08 -3.43 -16.83
C ARG A 170 8.36 -4.74 -17.11
N ALA A 171 7.51 -4.72 -18.12
CA ALA A 171 6.94 -5.91 -18.72
C ALA A 171 8.05 -6.89 -19.11
N SER A 172 7.84 -8.17 -18.89
CA SER A 172 8.77 -9.25 -19.25
C SER A 172 8.40 -9.91 -20.57
#